data_e3d78e4df4fd772208019fe0776f0cb6
#
_entry.id   e3d78e4df4fd772208019fe0776f0cb6
#
_cell.length_a   1.000
_cell.length_b   1.000
_cell.length_c   1.000
_cell.angle_alpha   90.00
_cell.angle_beta   90.00
_cell.angle_gamma   90.00
#
_symmetry.space_group_name_H-M   'P 1'
#
loop_
_entity.id
_entity.type
_entity.pdbx_description
1 polymer ?
#
loop_
_entity_poly.entity_id
_entity_poly.type
_entity_poly.pdbx_seq_one_letter_code
_entity_poly.pdbx_strand_id
1 'polypeptide(L)'
;MKMKLNLFILLAGIILLAASCKSKSAADENLAPNVHKVTAEEVIQTSNYTYIRISEEDKENWVAIAKREVETGKSYYYIPGIEMNDFVSKELKRTFPSILFVDKFSDQPITADKITMADSLKGKQAAVAKEGIKVDPAKGGISIAELFAQKDSFAGKTVIIRGEVVKYSADIMKMNWVHIQDGTNNSGSFDLTITTADVTKVGDVVTFEGTVTLKKDFGAGYFYDVIVENAKLIAK
;
A
#
# COMPACT_ATOMS: atom_id res chain seq x y z
N MET A 1 42.06 39.27 69.72
CA MET A 1 40.92 38.33 69.65
C MET A 1 40.27 38.49 68.26
N LYS A 2 40.52 37.58 67.34
CA LYS A 2 40.18 37.73 65.92
C LYS A 2 38.92 36.95 65.61
N MET A 3 37.85 37.62 65.22
CA MET A 3 36.59 37.07 64.84
C MET A 3 36.65 36.64 63.37
N LYS A 4 36.43 35.36 63.07
CA LYS A 4 36.38 34.86 61.69
C LYS A 4 34.96 34.91 61.18
N LEU A 5 34.72 35.69 60.18
CA LEU A 5 33.43 35.79 59.45
C LEU A 5 33.37 34.69 58.41
N ASN A 6 32.47 33.70 58.59
CA ASN A 6 32.19 32.67 57.63
C ASN A 6 31.12 33.16 56.60
N LEU A 7 31.57 33.34 55.38
CA LEU A 7 30.71 33.68 54.25
C LEU A 7 30.14 32.39 53.64
N PHE A 8 28.86 32.08 53.89
CA PHE A 8 28.12 31.00 53.23
C PHE A 8 27.67 31.51 51.85
N ILE A 9 28.30 30.99 50.78
CA ILE A 9 27.86 31.21 49.40
C ILE A 9 26.78 30.16 49.12
N LEU A 10 25.52 30.62 49.02
CA LEU A 10 24.39 29.85 48.61
C LEU A 10 24.37 29.79 47.07
N LEU A 11 24.81 28.64 46.49
CA LEU A 11 24.78 28.40 45.04
C LEU A 11 23.39 27.92 44.68
N ALA A 12 22.53 28.84 44.25
CA ALA A 12 21.20 28.47 43.70
C ALA A 12 21.37 27.89 42.29
N GLY A 13 21.32 26.59 42.17
CA GLY A 13 21.30 25.88 40.88
C GLY A 13 19.96 26.10 40.16
N ILE A 14 19.98 26.90 39.10
CA ILE A 14 18.85 27.04 38.18
C ILE A 14 18.87 25.80 37.29
N ILE A 15 17.95 24.83 37.55
CA ILE A 15 17.67 23.71 36.66
C ILE A 15 16.78 24.28 35.55
N LEU A 16 17.39 24.56 34.37
CA LEU A 16 16.63 24.80 33.14
C LEU A 16 15.99 23.46 32.68
N LEU A 17 14.73 23.28 32.97
CA LEU A 17 13.89 22.29 32.31
C LEU A 17 13.67 22.74 30.85
N ALA A 18 14.50 22.22 29.96
CA ALA A 18 14.26 22.34 28.53
C ALA A 18 13.02 21.50 28.19
N ALA A 19 11.84 22.10 28.26
CA ALA A 19 10.64 21.54 27.65
C ALA A 19 10.87 21.52 26.13
N SER A 20 11.27 20.36 25.59
CA SER A 20 11.32 20.12 24.16
C SER A 20 9.91 20.08 23.61
N CYS A 21 9.33 21.24 23.33
CA CYS A 21 8.14 21.35 22.51
C CYS A 21 8.54 20.90 21.09
N LYS A 22 8.16 19.68 20.71
CA LYS A 22 8.15 19.29 19.29
C LYS A 22 7.19 20.24 18.56
N SER A 23 7.73 21.29 17.94
CA SER A 23 6.94 22.15 17.07
C SER A 23 6.47 21.32 15.87
N LYS A 24 5.16 21.22 15.68
CA LYS A 24 4.59 20.72 14.42
C LYS A 24 5.14 21.60 13.30
N SER A 25 5.68 20.96 12.25
CA SER A 25 6.11 21.72 11.08
C SER A 25 4.86 22.21 10.33
N ALA A 26 4.96 23.37 9.68
CA ALA A 26 3.86 23.91 8.85
C ALA A 26 3.36 22.91 7.78
N ALA A 27 4.20 21.94 7.41
CA ALA A 27 3.84 20.84 6.50
C ALA A 27 2.90 19.81 7.13
N ASP A 28 2.85 19.74 8.47
CA ASP A 28 1.98 18.79 9.19
C ASP A 28 0.56 19.35 9.42
N GLU A 29 0.33 20.66 9.16
CA GLU A 29 -0.99 21.30 9.35
C GLU A 29 -2.01 21.00 8.25
N ASN A 30 -1.58 20.45 7.10
CA ASN A 30 -2.43 20.24 5.92
C ASN A 30 -2.48 18.76 5.47
N LEU A 31 -2.23 17.84 6.40
CA LEU A 31 -2.31 16.42 6.09
C LEU A 31 -3.75 16.02 5.75
N ALA A 32 -3.87 15.11 4.79
CA ALA A 32 -5.17 14.51 4.48
C ALA A 32 -5.71 13.71 5.66
N PRO A 33 -7.02 13.48 5.74
CA PRO A 33 -7.61 12.61 6.76
C PRO A 33 -6.96 11.23 6.77
N ASN A 34 -6.76 10.66 7.96
CA ASN A 34 -6.15 9.36 8.20
C ASN A 34 -4.70 9.21 7.71
N VAL A 35 -3.98 10.30 7.52
CA VAL A 35 -2.54 10.26 7.26
C VAL A 35 -1.79 10.18 8.58
N HIS A 36 -0.91 9.20 8.69
CA HIS A 36 -0.01 9.00 9.80
C HIS A 36 1.39 9.47 9.43
N LYS A 37 2.06 10.16 10.35
CA LYS A 37 3.48 10.52 10.25
C LYS A 37 4.28 9.63 11.18
N VAL A 38 5.24 8.90 10.64
CA VAL A 38 6.00 7.88 11.37
C VAL A 38 7.50 8.02 11.12
N THR A 39 8.30 7.44 11.99
CA THR A 39 9.73 7.24 11.77
C THR A 39 10.00 5.80 11.41
N ALA A 40 10.82 5.55 10.39
CA ALA A 40 11.29 4.21 10.04
C ALA A 40 12.41 3.79 11.01
N GLU A 41 12.18 2.77 11.85
CA GLU A 41 13.14 2.29 12.85
C GLU A 41 13.98 1.12 12.35
N GLU A 42 13.39 0.25 11.55
CA GLU A 42 14.03 -0.93 10.96
C GLU A 42 13.48 -1.15 9.55
N VAL A 43 14.34 -1.48 8.60
CA VAL A 43 13.95 -1.70 7.20
C VAL A 43 14.50 -3.04 6.74
N ILE A 44 13.63 -3.92 6.23
CA ILE A 44 13.99 -5.23 5.69
C ILE A 44 13.51 -5.31 4.25
N GLN A 45 14.44 -5.46 3.33
CA GLN A 45 14.16 -5.61 1.90
C GLN A 45 13.94 -7.07 1.53
N THR A 46 12.94 -7.35 0.72
CA THR A 46 12.70 -8.66 0.12
C THR A 46 12.52 -8.55 -1.39
N SER A 47 12.15 -9.63 -2.05
CA SER A 47 11.97 -9.64 -3.51
C SER A 47 10.81 -8.75 -3.95
N ASN A 48 9.70 -8.72 -3.18
CA ASN A 48 8.46 -8.04 -3.53
C ASN A 48 8.10 -6.90 -2.59
N TYR A 49 8.56 -6.95 -1.33
CA TYR A 49 8.18 -6.01 -0.28
C TYR A 49 9.37 -5.36 0.41
N THR A 50 9.16 -4.16 0.90
CA THR A 50 9.94 -3.53 1.96
C THR A 50 9.12 -3.60 3.23
N TYR A 51 9.61 -4.31 4.25
CA TYR A 51 9.05 -4.38 5.59
C TYR A 51 9.71 -3.32 6.45
N ILE A 52 8.91 -2.53 7.15
CA ILE A 52 9.41 -1.40 7.93
C ILE A 52 8.79 -1.47 9.31
N ARG A 53 9.63 -1.52 10.34
CA ARG A 53 9.17 -1.23 11.69
C ARG A 53 9.12 0.27 11.83
N ILE A 54 7.94 0.79 12.10
CA ILE A 54 7.68 2.21 12.24
C ILE A 54 7.39 2.56 13.70
N SER A 55 7.74 3.79 14.10
CA SER A 55 7.30 4.38 15.35
C SER A 55 6.42 5.60 15.10
N GLU A 56 5.31 5.68 15.82
CA GLU A 56 4.40 6.83 15.88
C GLU A 56 4.17 7.17 17.35
N GLU A 57 4.63 8.35 17.76
CA GLU A 57 4.70 8.71 19.18
C GLU A 57 5.51 7.66 19.96
N ASP A 58 4.88 6.88 20.84
CA ASP A 58 5.51 5.82 21.63
C ASP A 58 5.03 4.41 21.20
N LYS A 59 4.39 4.28 20.03
CA LYS A 59 3.87 3.02 19.53
C LYS A 59 4.69 2.54 18.34
N GLU A 60 5.02 1.26 18.36
CA GLU A 60 5.69 0.60 17.24
C GLU A 60 4.73 -0.33 16.52
N ASN A 61 4.81 -0.34 15.20
CA ASN A 61 4.06 -1.24 14.32
C ASN A 61 4.94 -1.68 13.14
N TRP A 62 4.52 -2.76 12.48
CA TRP A 62 5.10 -3.18 11.21
C TRP A 62 4.21 -2.74 10.06
N VAL A 63 4.84 -2.21 9.00
CA VAL A 63 4.19 -1.98 7.71
C VAL A 63 4.94 -2.74 6.62
N ALA A 64 4.20 -3.21 5.63
CA ALA A 64 4.71 -3.79 4.40
C ALA A 64 4.25 -2.92 3.23
N ILE A 65 5.18 -2.49 2.41
CA ILE A 65 4.93 -1.71 1.20
C ILE A 65 5.49 -2.43 -0.01
N ALA A 66 5.03 -2.10 -1.22
CA ALA A 66 5.69 -2.55 -2.44
C ALA A 66 7.18 -2.18 -2.41
N LYS A 67 8.03 -3.07 -2.92
CA LYS A 67 9.50 -2.91 -2.87
C LYS A 67 9.94 -1.53 -3.34
N ARG A 68 10.60 -0.80 -2.46
CA ARG A 68 11.23 0.49 -2.72
C ARG A 68 12.30 0.79 -1.66
N GLU A 69 13.20 1.72 -1.96
CA GLU A 69 14.19 2.21 -1.00
C GLU A 69 13.52 3.02 0.12
N VAL A 70 13.89 2.71 1.37
CA VAL A 70 13.46 3.39 2.59
C VAL A 70 14.68 3.53 3.49
N GLU A 71 14.88 4.71 4.08
CA GLU A 71 16.01 5.00 4.95
C GLU A 71 15.58 4.97 6.42
N THR A 72 16.31 4.23 7.23
CA THR A 72 16.13 4.20 8.69
C THR A 72 16.40 5.58 9.31
N GLY A 73 15.61 5.96 10.32
CA GLY A 73 15.71 7.24 11.02
C GLY A 73 14.99 8.40 10.31
N LYS A 74 14.49 8.22 9.09
CA LYS A 74 13.70 9.22 8.37
C LYS A 74 12.21 9.14 8.71
N SER A 75 11.55 10.31 8.62
CA SER A 75 10.10 10.39 8.74
C SER A 75 9.42 10.09 7.39
N TYR A 76 8.31 9.37 7.48
CA TYR A 76 7.46 9.02 6.35
C TYR A 76 6.00 9.27 6.70
N TYR A 77 5.17 9.32 5.67
CA TYR A 77 3.73 9.51 5.77
C TYR A 77 3.02 8.34 5.10
N TYR A 78 1.97 7.82 5.72
CA TYR A 78 1.20 6.76 5.10
C TYR A 78 -0.30 6.88 5.42
N ILE A 79 -1.11 6.24 4.58
CA ILE A 79 -2.52 6.00 4.85
C ILE A 79 -2.64 4.52 5.19
N PRO A 80 -3.26 4.15 6.34
CA PRO A 80 -3.45 2.75 6.72
C PRO A 80 -4.12 1.94 5.61
N GLY A 81 -3.61 0.74 5.42
CA GLY A 81 -4.13 -0.22 4.46
C GLY A 81 -4.73 -1.44 5.16
N ILE A 82 -4.50 -2.63 4.60
CA ILE A 82 -5.03 -3.88 5.15
C ILE A 82 -4.17 -4.32 6.33
N GLU A 83 -4.78 -4.48 7.51
CA GLU A 83 -4.14 -5.11 8.65
C GLU A 83 -4.25 -6.64 8.53
N MET A 84 -3.13 -7.30 8.72
CA MET A 84 -3.07 -8.77 8.77
C MET A 84 -2.50 -9.21 10.11
N ASN A 85 -3.23 -10.06 10.80
CA ASN A 85 -2.79 -10.69 12.03
C ASN A 85 -2.14 -12.04 11.70
N ASP A 86 -1.11 -12.40 12.49
CA ASP A 86 -0.35 -13.64 12.34
C ASP A 86 0.18 -13.88 10.91
N PHE A 87 0.62 -12.79 10.27
CA PHE A 87 1.14 -12.85 8.90
C PHE A 87 2.49 -13.56 8.86
N VAL A 88 2.59 -14.63 8.06
CA VAL A 88 3.82 -15.38 7.85
C VAL A 88 4.50 -14.95 6.55
N SER A 89 5.61 -14.24 6.66
CA SER A 89 6.48 -13.97 5.52
C SER A 89 7.32 -15.20 5.20
N LYS A 90 7.04 -15.86 4.07
CA LYS A 90 7.80 -17.06 3.63
C LYS A 90 9.25 -16.74 3.33
N GLU A 91 9.53 -15.57 2.76
CA GLU A 91 10.87 -15.14 2.39
C GLU A 91 11.73 -14.84 3.63
N LEU A 92 11.16 -14.13 4.61
CA LEU A 92 11.85 -13.81 5.86
C LEU A 92 11.83 -14.96 6.87
N LYS A 93 11.01 -16.01 6.65
CA LYS A 93 10.74 -17.09 7.62
C LYS A 93 10.34 -16.54 8.99
N ARG A 94 9.53 -15.47 8.97
CA ARG A 94 9.13 -14.70 10.16
C ARG A 94 7.62 -14.52 10.19
N THR A 95 7.03 -14.70 11.39
CA THR A 95 5.63 -14.35 11.65
C THR A 95 5.57 -12.96 12.27
N PHE A 96 4.70 -12.11 11.73
CA PHE A 96 4.34 -10.81 12.28
C PHE A 96 3.00 -10.95 13.00
N PRO A 97 2.92 -10.71 14.32
CA PRO A 97 1.65 -10.77 15.05
C PRO A 97 0.60 -9.82 14.49
N SER A 98 1.01 -8.63 14.08
CA SER A 98 0.23 -7.68 13.29
C SER A 98 1.14 -6.95 12.31
N ILE A 99 0.67 -6.70 11.10
CA ILE A 99 1.35 -5.92 10.07
C ILE A 99 0.33 -5.25 9.17
N LEU A 100 0.58 -3.98 8.81
CA LEU A 100 -0.24 -3.23 7.87
C LEU A 100 0.36 -3.31 6.47
N PHE A 101 -0.40 -3.79 5.49
CA PHE A 101 -0.06 -3.68 4.08
C PHE A 101 -0.52 -2.33 3.56
N VAL A 102 0.43 -1.49 3.14
CA VAL A 102 0.22 -0.08 2.84
C VAL A 102 0.54 0.20 1.38
N ASP A 103 -0.42 0.76 0.66
CA ASP A 103 -0.21 1.19 -0.73
C ASP A 103 0.30 2.63 -0.83
N LYS A 104 -0.17 3.53 0.03
CA LYS A 104 0.26 4.94 0.04
C LYS A 104 1.27 5.17 1.15
N PHE A 105 2.55 5.17 0.78
CA PHE A 105 3.69 5.44 1.67
C PHE A 105 4.61 6.45 0.99
N SER A 106 4.93 7.57 1.64
CA SER A 106 5.63 8.71 1.04
C SER A 106 6.65 9.33 2.01
N ASP A 107 7.76 9.81 1.48
CA ASP A 107 8.71 10.69 2.17
C ASP A 107 8.26 12.16 2.22
N GLN A 108 7.17 12.49 1.51
CA GLN A 108 6.56 13.81 1.51
C GLN A 108 5.18 13.75 2.18
N PRO A 109 4.74 14.85 2.83
CA PRO A 109 3.40 14.94 3.39
C PRO A 109 2.32 14.61 2.36
N ILE A 110 1.38 13.74 2.74
CA ILE A 110 0.21 13.41 1.95
C ILE A 110 -0.88 14.41 2.33
N THR A 111 -1.12 15.38 1.48
CA THR A 111 -2.08 16.49 1.71
C THR A 111 -3.40 16.25 1.00
N ALA A 112 -4.48 16.89 1.47
CA ALA A 112 -5.83 16.68 0.95
C ALA A 112 -5.97 17.07 -0.53
N ASP A 113 -5.19 18.06 -1.01
CA ASP A 113 -5.13 18.49 -2.39
C ASP A 113 -4.44 17.48 -3.32
N LYS A 114 -3.58 16.61 -2.76
CA LYS A 114 -2.93 15.50 -3.48
C LYS A 114 -3.74 14.21 -3.49
N ILE A 115 -4.83 14.17 -2.69
CA ILE A 115 -5.77 13.05 -2.72
C ILE A 115 -6.97 13.49 -3.57
N THR A 116 -7.04 13.00 -4.79
CA THR A 116 -8.23 13.24 -5.61
C THR A 116 -9.44 12.51 -5.00
N MET A 117 -10.69 13.05 -5.18
CA MET A 117 -11.91 12.38 -4.70
C MET A 117 -12.03 10.94 -5.24
N ALA A 118 -11.47 10.66 -6.42
CA ALA A 118 -11.38 9.31 -6.99
C ALA A 118 -10.49 8.38 -6.15
N ASP A 119 -9.44 8.90 -5.51
CA ASP A 119 -8.56 8.15 -4.61
C ASP A 119 -9.19 7.87 -3.24
N SER A 120 -10.03 8.77 -2.75
CA SER A 120 -10.70 8.62 -1.43
C SER A 120 -11.82 7.58 -1.44
N LEU A 121 -12.42 7.32 -2.62
CA LEU A 121 -13.52 6.37 -2.77
C LEU A 121 -13.08 5.00 -3.30
N LYS A 122 -11.83 4.88 -3.72
CA LYS A 122 -11.34 3.66 -4.34
C LYS A 122 -10.08 3.23 -3.62
N GLY A 123 -10.02 2.49 -2.61
CA GLY A 123 -8.78 1.88 -2.08
C GLY A 123 -7.77 1.40 -3.17
N LYS A 124 -7.81 2.04 -4.33
CA LYS A 124 -6.97 1.88 -5.51
C LYS A 124 -5.86 2.92 -5.46
N GLN A 125 -4.63 2.46 -5.40
CA GLN A 125 -3.56 3.18 -6.05
C GLN A 125 -4.06 3.45 -7.49
N ALA A 126 -4.15 4.74 -7.89
CA ALA A 126 -4.57 5.06 -9.25
C ALA A 126 -3.69 4.27 -10.20
N ALA A 127 -4.28 3.31 -10.91
CA ALA A 127 -3.56 2.57 -11.91
C ALA A 127 -3.09 3.58 -12.96
N VAL A 128 -1.78 3.65 -13.18
CA VAL A 128 -1.23 4.44 -14.27
C VAL A 128 -1.28 3.55 -15.52
N ALA A 129 -1.93 4.04 -16.58
CA ALA A 129 -1.90 3.33 -17.84
C ALA A 129 -0.44 3.20 -18.30
N LYS A 130 0.05 1.99 -18.45
CA LYS A 130 1.38 1.75 -19.01
C LYS A 130 1.31 1.97 -20.51
N GLU A 131 2.09 2.90 -20.99
CA GLU A 131 2.17 3.17 -22.44
C GLU A 131 2.74 1.96 -23.19
N GLY A 132 2.24 1.75 -24.41
CA GLY A 132 2.75 0.71 -25.32
C GLY A 132 2.18 -0.69 -25.09
N ILE A 133 1.32 -0.92 -24.11
CA ILE A 133 0.63 -2.22 -23.96
C ILE A 133 -0.38 -2.37 -25.11
N LYS A 134 -0.27 -3.51 -25.81
CA LYS A 134 -1.22 -3.94 -26.82
C LYS A 134 -1.26 -5.47 -26.80
N VAL A 135 -2.27 -6.03 -26.15
CA VAL A 135 -2.45 -7.46 -26.01
C VAL A 135 -3.83 -7.86 -26.52
N ASP A 136 -3.87 -8.63 -27.60
CA ASP A 136 -5.12 -9.13 -28.14
C ASP A 136 -5.78 -10.14 -27.19
N PRO A 137 -7.12 -10.20 -27.10
CA PRO A 137 -7.83 -11.17 -26.30
C PRO A 137 -7.43 -12.61 -26.66
N ALA A 138 -7.38 -13.49 -25.68
CA ALA A 138 -7.20 -14.92 -25.93
C ALA A 138 -8.42 -15.51 -26.67
N LYS A 139 -8.24 -16.65 -27.32
CA LYS A 139 -9.36 -17.35 -27.98
C LYS A 139 -10.48 -17.65 -27.00
N GLY A 140 -11.67 -17.16 -27.26
CA GLY A 140 -12.84 -17.28 -26.38
C GLY A 140 -12.82 -16.34 -25.17
N GLY A 141 -11.82 -15.46 -25.09
CA GLY A 141 -11.71 -14.40 -24.08
C GLY A 141 -12.30 -13.08 -24.53
N ILE A 142 -12.36 -12.16 -23.59
CA ILE A 142 -12.84 -10.78 -23.80
C ILE A 142 -11.73 -9.77 -23.42
N SER A 143 -11.85 -8.55 -23.92
CA SER A 143 -10.96 -7.47 -23.53
C SER A 143 -11.34 -6.88 -22.18
N ILE A 144 -10.40 -6.17 -21.53
CA ILE A 144 -10.66 -5.44 -20.29
C ILE A 144 -11.74 -4.36 -20.52
N ALA A 145 -11.67 -3.63 -21.64
CA ALA A 145 -12.70 -2.63 -21.97
C ALA A 145 -14.08 -3.25 -22.13
N GLU A 146 -14.19 -4.41 -22.78
CA GLU A 146 -15.46 -5.14 -22.95
C GLU A 146 -16.02 -5.60 -21.60
N LEU A 147 -15.18 -6.16 -20.72
CA LEU A 147 -15.59 -6.54 -19.38
C LEU A 147 -16.18 -5.34 -18.63
N PHE A 148 -15.53 -4.20 -18.62
CA PHE A 148 -16.03 -3.01 -17.90
C PHE A 148 -17.28 -2.42 -18.57
N ALA A 149 -17.39 -2.45 -19.89
CA ALA A 149 -18.55 -1.96 -20.63
C ALA A 149 -19.81 -2.78 -20.35
N GLN A 150 -19.65 -4.10 -20.15
CA GLN A 150 -20.76 -5.06 -19.98
C GLN A 150 -20.70 -5.78 -18.62
N LYS A 151 -20.12 -5.16 -17.60
CA LYS A 151 -19.82 -5.78 -16.30
C LYS A 151 -21.02 -6.49 -15.68
N ASP A 152 -22.22 -5.88 -15.76
CA ASP A 152 -23.43 -6.47 -15.17
C ASP A 152 -23.84 -7.78 -15.85
N SER A 153 -23.55 -7.93 -17.15
CA SER A 153 -23.80 -9.19 -17.87
C SER A 153 -22.77 -10.26 -17.56
N PHE A 154 -21.59 -9.91 -17.06
CA PHE A 154 -20.55 -10.85 -16.66
C PHE A 154 -20.56 -11.17 -15.17
N ALA A 155 -21.35 -10.49 -14.36
CA ALA A 155 -21.44 -10.72 -12.92
C ALA A 155 -21.69 -12.19 -12.56
N GLY A 156 -20.82 -12.78 -11.75
CA GLY A 156 -20.86 -14.18 -11.33
C GLY A 156 -20.47 -15.19 -12.42
N LYS A 157 -20.11 -14.75 -13.63
CA LYS A 157 -19.67 -15.63 -14.71
C LYS A 157 -18.16 -15.78 -14.73
N THR A 158 -17.72 -16.93 -15.23
CA THR A 158 -16.32 -17.18 -15.56
C THR A 158 -15.98 -16.51 -16.89
N VAL A 159 -14.86 -15.78 -16.92
CA VAL A 159 -14.32 -15.11 -18.11
C VAL A 159 -12.86 -15.49 -18.32
N ILE A 160 -12.42 -15.40 -19.58
CA ILE A 160 -11.01 -15.53 -19.96
C ILE A 160 -10.51 -14.14 -20.32
N ILE A 161 -9.47 -13.67 -19.63
CA ILE A 161 -8.87 -12.35 -19.85
C ILE A 161 -7.37 -12.52 -20.07
N ARG A 162 -6.84 -11.82 -21.08
CA ARG A 162 -5.42 -11.78 -21.36
C ARG A 162 -4.89 -10.37 -21.24
N GLY A 163 -3.72 -10.21 -20.61
CA GLY A 163 -3.09 -8.91 -20.44
C GLY A 163 -1.66 -9.00 -19.94
N GLU A 164 -0.96 -7.87 -19.93
CA GLU A 164 0.36 -7.74 -19.34
C GLU A 164 0.24 -7.42 -17.85
N VAL A 165 1.01 -8.12 -17.01
CA VAL A 165 1.08 -7.86 -15.57
C VAL A 165 1.81 -6.55 -15.32
N VAL A 166 1.12 -5.58 -14.73
CA VAL A 166 1.67 -4.27 -14.38
C VAL A 166 1.97 -4.11 -12.89
N LYS A 167 1.29 -4.91 -12.04
CA LYS A 167 1.55 -4.99 -10.60
C LYS A 167 1.30 -6.42 -10.11
N TYR A 168 2.15 -6.87 -9.20
CA TYR A 168 2.02 -8.17 -8.54
C TYR A 168 2.29 -8.01 -7.04
N SER A 169 1.36 -8.47 -6.21
CA SER A 169 1.46 -8.46 -4.76
C SER A 169 1.16 -9.86 -4.23
N ALA A 170 2.17 -10.50 -3.65
CA ALA A 170 2.10 -11.89 -3.23
C ALA A 170 1.51 -12.05 -1.82
N ASP A 171 0.80 -13.16 -1.60
CA ASP A 171 0.38 -13.66 -0.28
C ASP A 171 -0.48 -12.68 0.56
N ILE A 172 -1.14 -11.69 -0.04
CA ILE A 172 -2.09 -10.81 0.67
C ILE A 172 -3.40 -11.57 0.84
N MET A 173 -3.88 -11.74 2.07
CA MET A 173 -5.08 -12.52 2.40
C MET A 173 -5.03 -13.96 1.83
N LYS A 174 -3.83 -14.57 1.82
CA LYS A 174 -3.56 -15.92 1.30
C LYS A 174 -3.75 -16.06 -0.23
N MET A 175 -3.83 -14.97 -0.96
CA MET A 175 -3.96 -14.90 -2.40
C MET A 175 -2.88 -13.99 -2.99
N ASN A 176 -2.54 -14.22 -4.24
CA ASN A 176 -1.75 -13.27 -5.01
C ASN A 176 -2.70 -12.29 -5.72
N TRP A 177 -2.33 -11.02 -5.70
CA TRP A 177 -3.07 -9.94 -6.33
C TRP A 177 -2.30 -9.46 -7.55
N VAL A 178 -2.95 -9.54 -8.69
CA VAL A 178 -2.35 -9.26 -10.00
C VAL A 178 -3.14 -8.15 -10.67
N HIS A 179 -2.47 -7.08 -11.09
CA HIS A 179 -3.06 -6.08 -11.96
C HIS A 179 -2.58 -6.34 -13.38
N ILE A 180 -3.51 -6.44 -14.31
CA ILE A 180 -3.22 -6.61 -15.74
C ILE A 180 -3.83 -5.49 -16.57
N GLN A 181 -3.17 -5.18 -17.69
CA GLN A 181 -3.64 -4.24 -18.71
C GLN A 181 -3.48 -4.90 -20.07
N ASP A 182 -4.41 -4.65 -21.00
CA ASP A 182 -4.38 -5.15 -22.38
C ASP A 182 -4.25 -4.03 -23.44
N GLY A 183 -4.20 -2.77 -22.96
CA GLY A 183 -4.15 -1.58 -23.80
C GLY A 183 -5.53 -1.05 -24.20
N THR A 184 -6.60 -1.76 -23.85
CA THR A 184 -7.97 -1.27 -24.06
C THR A 184 -8.43 -0.39 -22.89
N ASN A 185 -9.44 0.46 -23.14
CA ASN A 185 -9.96 1.39 -22.15
C ASN A 185 -11.46 1.60 -22.33
N ASN A 186 -12.21 1.54 -21.23
CA ASN A 186 -13.61 1.94 -21.18
C ASN A 186 -13.80 3.05 -20.17
N SER A 187 -13.90 4.30 -20.64
CA SER A 187 -14.17 5.48 -19.80
C SER A 187 -13.24 5.59 -18.56
N GLY A 188 -11.93 5.34 -18.76
CA GLY A 188 -10.92 5.37 -17.70
C GLY A 188 -10.71 4.04 -16.96
N SER A 189 -11.45 2.99 -17.31
CA SER A 189 -11.23 1.63 -16.80
C SER A 189 -10.37 0.84 -17.78
N PHE A 190 -9.09 0.67 -17.44
CA PHE A 190 -8.07 0.02 -18.28
C PHE A 190 -7.20 -0.96 -17.49
N ASP A 191 -7.37 -1.03 -16.18
CA ASP A 191 -6.62 -1.89 -15.27
C ASP A 191 -7.58 -2.85 -14.58
N LEU A 192 -7.29 -4.16 -14.66
CA LEU A 192 -8.10 -5.20 -14.05
C LEU A 192 -7.34 -5.87 -12.91
N THR A 193 -7.94 -5.88 -11.73
CA THR A 193 -7.43 -6.62 -10.59
C THR A 193 -7.93 -8.07 -10.63
N ILE A 194 -7.01 -9.00 -10.40
CA ILE A 194 -7.24 -10.45 -10.38
C ILE A 194 -6.69 -11.02 -9.06
N THR A 195 -7.44 -11.91 -8.40
CA THR A 195 -6.91 -12.73 -7.31
C THR A 195 -6.67 -14.15 -7.79
N THR A 196 -5.51 -14.71 -7.44
CA THR A 196 -5.10 -16.06 -7.87
C THR A 196 -4.15 -16.71 -6.86
N ALA A 197 -4.10 -18.05 -6.87
CA ALA A 197 -3.06 -18.81 -6.18
C ALA A 197 -1.78 -18.96 -7.02
N ASP A 198 -1.85 -18.67 -8.32
CA ASP A 198 -0.74 -18.84 -9.25
C ASP A 198 0.27 -17.70 -9.14
N VAL A 199 1.53 -17.97 -9.51
CA VAL A 199 2.63 -17.01 -9.44
C VAL A 199 2.94 -16.46 -10.83
N THR A 200 3.04 -15.12 -10.90
CA THR A 200 3.47 -14.39 -12.10
C THR A 200 4.45 -13.30 -11.71
N LYS A 201 4.91 -12.51 -12.65
CA LYS A 201 5.77 -11.34 -12.42
C LYS A 201 5.37 -10.18 -13.32
N VAL A 202 5.72 -8.98 -12.90
CA VAL A 202 5.53 -7.78 -13.71
C VAL A 202 6.24 -7.92 -15.06
N GLY A 203 5.52 -7.59 -16.14
CA GLY A 203 5.96 -7.72 -17.53
C GLY A 203 5.58 -9.05 -18.19
N ASP A 204 5.10 -10.07 -17.45
CA ASP A 204 4.56 -11.28 -18.07
C ASP A 204 3.26 -10.93 -18.83
N VAL A 205 3.09 -11.49 -20.04
CA VAL A 205 1.79 -11.51 -20.73
C VAL A 205 1.10 -12.80 -20.36
N VAL A 206 -0.02 -12.69 -19.65
CA VAL A 206 -0.71 -13.82 -19.00
C VAL A 206 -2.15 -13.93 -19.46
N THR A 207 -2.69 -15.15 -19.42
CA THR A 207 -4.11 -15.41 -19.63
C THR A 207 -4.68 -16.06 -18.39
N PHE A 208 -5.69 -15.43 -17.78
CA PHE A 208 -6.40 -15.93 -16.63
C PHE A 208 -7.83 -16.34 -16.98
N GLU A 209 -8.29 -17.40 -16.34
CA GLU A 209 -9.70 -17.81 -16.31
C GLU A 209 -10.19 -17.67 -14.87
N GLY A 210 -11.22 -16.85 -14.62
CA GLY A 210 -11.71 -16.58 -13.26
C GLY A 210 -13.12 -16.01 -13.22
N THR A 211 -13.68 -15.87 -12.02
CA THR A 211 -15.04 -15.41 -11.81
C THR A 211 -15.12 -13.90 -11.63
N VAL A 212 -16.00 -13.25 -12.36
CA VAL A 212 -16.25 -11.80 -12.22
C VAL A 212 -17.08 -11.55 -10.98
N THR A 213 -16.55 -10.71 -10.08
CA THR A 213 -17.27 -10.22 -8.90
C THR A 213 -17.41 -8.70 -9.00
N LEU A 214 -18.62 -8.19 -8.74
CA LEU A 214 -18.91 -6.77 -8.72
C LEU A 214 -19.00 -6.25 -7.30
N LYS A 215 -18.65 -4.97 -7.11
CA LYS A 215 -18.81 -4.23 -5.86
C LYS A 215 -18.21 -4.97 -4.66
N LYS A 216 -17.04 -5.59 -4.86
CA LYS A 216 -16.35 -6.32 -3.81
C LYS A 216 -15.67 -5.36 -2.85
N ASP A 217 -16.01 -5.48 -1.58
CA ASP A 217 -15.37 -4.75 -0.47
C ASP A 217 -14.57 -5.74 0.39
N PHE A 218 -13.28 -5.49 0.50
CA PHE A 218 -12.35 -6.24 1.37
C PHE A 218 -12.09 -5.52 2.71
N GLY A 219 -12.75 -4.40 2.95
CA GLY A 219 -12.51 -3.54 4.11
C GLY A 219 -11.32 -2.60 3.93
N ALA A 220 -11.06 -1.75 4.93
CA ALA A 220 -9.96 -0.76 4.95
C ALA A 220 -9.86 0.12 3.68
N GLY A 221 -10.99 0.36 2.98
CA GLY A 221 -11.04 1.16 1.75
C GLY A 221 -10.70 0.40 0.46
N TYR A 222 -10.45 -0.90 0.52
CA TYR A 222 -10.19 -1.73 -0.66
C TYR A 222 -11.50 -2.20 -1.29
N PHE A 223 -12.08 -1.33 -2.08
CA PHE A 223 -13.30 -1.59 -2.83
C PHE A 223 -13.00 -1.71 -4.32
N TYR A 224 -13.56 -2.75 -4.96
CA TYR A 224 -13.43 -3.03 -6.39
C TYR A 224 -14.82 -3.06 -7.03
N ASP A 225 -15.06 -2.15 -7.97
CA ASP A 225 -16.30 -2.16 -8.76
C ASP A 225 -16.38 -3.43 -9.63
N VAL A 226 -15.23 -3.85 -10.19
CA VAL A 226 -15.04 -5.11 -10.92
C VAL A 226 -13.73 -5.75 -10.49
N ILE A 227 -13.77 -7.03 -10.14
CA ILE A 227 -12.59 -7.86 -9.86
C ILE A 227 -12.82 -9.26 -10.43
N VAL A 228 -11.75 -9.95 -10.84
CA VAL A 228 -11.82 -11.36 -11.22
C VAL A 228 -11.19 -12.19 -10.10
N GLU A 229 -12.00 -13.01 -9.44
CA GLU A 229 -11.57 -13.75 -8.27
C GLU A 229 -11.30 -15.23 -8.59
N ASN A 230 -10.43 -15.84 -7.77
CA ASN A 230 -10.07 -17.28 -7.83
C ASN A 230 -9.61 -17.72 -9.22
N ALA A 231 -8.92 -16.83 -9.91
CA ALA A 231 -8.48 -17.06 -11.27
C ALA A 231 -7.36 -18.10 -11.33
N LYS A 232 -7.36 -18.87 -12.42
CA LYS A 232 -6.28 -19.80 -12.79
C LYS A 232 -5.50 -19.24 -13.95
N LEU A 233 -4.19 -19.31 -13.87
CA LEU A 233 -3.30 -18.99 -14.97
C LEU A 233 -3.34 -20.13 -15.99
N ILE A 234 -3.91 -19.88 -17.18
CA ILE A 234 -4.09 -20.90 -18.22
C ILE A 234 -3.06 -20.78 -19.36
N ALA A 235 -2.41 -19.63 -19.50
CA ALA A 235 -1.29 -19.45 -20.45
C ALA A 235 -0.41 -18.26 -20.05
N LYS A 236 0.87 -18.32 -20.45
CA LYS A 236 1.88 -17.22 -20.48
C LYS A 236 2.36 -16.97 -21.88
#